data_2ffd7353ce8d75b62aa4a52058a25c79
#
_entry.id   2ffd7353ce8d75b62aa4a52058a25c79
#
_cell.length_a   1.000
_cell.length_b   1.000
_cell.length_c   1.000
_cell.angle_alpha   90.00
_cell.angle_beta   90.00
_cell.angle_gamma   90.00
#
_symmetry.space_group_name_H-M   'P 1'
#
loop_
_entity.id
_entity.type
_entity.pdbx_description
1 polymer ?
#
loop_
_entity_poly.entity_id
_entity_poly.type
_entity_poly.pdbx_seq_one_letter_code
_entity_poly.pdbx_strand_id
1 'polypeptide(L)'
;MGGAFGEVHGAKLLGLLRAARDGAGRGGPRAVLLLLDTGGVRLQEANAGELAISEIIHAIVQVRSAGIPVLALVGGRSGAFGGGGIITACCSRIIVSQHGRVSVSGPEVIETNKGVEEFDAKDRALVWRVCGARTRYLSGGTDRYVKGGIEDYREAAIVLVKHAPPFALPTLTAEQQRLTERLRRFGDCRDAPEIWRKAGVPEPERIADITDDTFLTIQRIQGADHDAR
;
A
#
# COMPACT_ATOMS: atom_id res chain seq x y z
N MET A 1 5.18 -9.42 20.22
CA MET A 1 3.90 -9.07 19.57
C MET A 1 4.21 -8.57 18.19
N GLY A 2 3.85 -9.29 17.17
CA GLY A 2 4.34 -9.08 15.81
C GLY A 2 3.89 -7.77 15.17
N GLY A 3 4.68 -6.69 15.34
CA GLY A 3 4.48 -5.47 14.57
C GLY A 3 3.28 -4.61 14.95
N ALA A 4 2.70 -4.76 16.15
CA ALA A 4 1.59 -3.90 16.59
C ALA A 4 2.07 -2.45 16.83
N PHE A 5 1.36 -1.50 16.22
CA PHE A 5 1.63 -0.07 16.30
C PHE A 5 0.96 0.52 17.54
N GLY A 6 1.69 1.31 18.33
CA GLY A 6 1.18 1.96 19.52
C GLY A 6 1.58 3.43 19.59
N GLU A 7 1.15 4.11 20.66
CA GLU A 7 1.36 5.55 20.88
C GLU A 7 2.84 5.96 20.73
N VAL A 8 3.77 5.21 21.34
CA VAL A 8 5.22 5.52 21.27
C VAL A 8 5.74 5.45 19.83
N HIS A 9 5.28 4.48 19.04
CA HIS A 9 5.65 4.40 17.63
C HIS A 9 5.09 5.58 16.86
N GLY A 10 3.83 5.95 17.17
CA GLY A 10 3.18 7.10 16.60
C GLY A 10 3.91 8.40 16.86
N ALA A 11 4.25 8.66 18.13
CA ALA A 11 4.98 9.85 18.52
C ALA A 11 6.35 9.98 17.82
N LYS A 12 7.10 8.86 17.70
CA LYS A 12 8.37 8.85 16.95
C LYS A 12 8.20 9.16 15.48
N LEU A 13 7.27 8.49 14.80
CA LEU A 13 7.02 8.72 13.39
C LEU A 13 6.51 10.14 13.13
N LEU A 14 5.61 10.63 13.97
CA LEU A 14 5.10 12.00 13.90
C LEU A 14 6.21 13.04 14.06
N GLY A 15 7.14 12.84 15.01
CA GLY A 15 8.31 13.70 15.18
C GLY A 15 9.19 13.74 13.93
N LEU A 16 9.46 12.59 13.31
CA LEU A 16 10.23 12.50 12.07
C LEU A 16 9.52 13.19 10.88
N LEU A 17 8.23 13.01 10.74
CA LEU A 17 7.45 13.65 9.66
C LEU A 17 7.41 15.18 9.83
N ARG A 18 7.23 15.67 11.06
CA ARG A 18 7.28 17.10 11.36
C ARG A 18 8.67 17.68 11.05
N ALA A 19 9.74 17.01 11.46
CA ALA A 19 11.11 17.43 11.15
C ALA A 19 11.37 17.45 9.63
N ALA A 20 10.87 16.47 8.89
CA ALA A 20 10.97 16.44 7.43
C ALA A 20 10.26 17.65 6.80
N ARG A 21 9.02 17.93 7.22
CA ARG A 21 8.26 19.11 6.76
C ARG A 21 8.98 20.41 7.05
N ASP A 22 9.47 20.58 8.27
CA ASP A 22 10.11 21.83 8.70
C ASP A 22 11.47 22.06 8.02
N GLY A 23 12.12 20.98 7.57
CA GLY A 23 13.34 21.01 6.75
C GLY A 23 13.11 21.30 5.25
N ALA A 24 11.86 21.33 4.79
CA ALA A 24 11.55 21.56 3.38
C ALA A 24 12.13 22.88 2.87
N GLY A 25 12.85 22.83 1.75
CA GLY A 25 13.51 24.00 1.15
C GLY A 25 14.71 24.54 1.92
N ARG A 26 15.11 23.91 3.05
CA ARG A 26 16.22 24.35 3.93
C ARG A 26 17.35 23.33 4.01
N GLY A 27 17.55 22.52 2.97
CA GLY A 27 18.51 21.41 2.99
C GLY A 27 18.02 20.14 3.69
N GLY A 28 16.73 20.04 3.99
CA GLY A 28 16.10 18.88 4.58
C GLY A 28 15.96 17.70 3.59
N PRO A 29 15.23 16.64 3.97
CA PRO A 29 15.11 15.44 3.16
C PRO A 29 14.38 15.72 1.85
N ARG A 30 14.78 15.02 0.79
CA ARG A 30 14.16 15.11 -0.54
C ARG A 30 13.00 14.13 -0.71
N ALA A 31 12.88 13.15 0.17
CA ALA A 31 11.81 12.17 0.24
C ALA A 31 11.76 11.55 1.63
N VAL A 32 10.62 10.99 1.99
CA VAL A 32 10.44 10.15 3.18
C VAL A 32 10.11 8.72 2.73
N LEU A 33 10.85 7.74 3.24
CA LEU A 33 10.58 6.32 2.99
C LEU A 33 10.06 5.67 4.28
N LEU A 34 8.83 5.18 4.24
CA LEU A 34 8.19 4.47 5.34
C LEU A 34 8.31 2.96 5.10
N LEU A 35 9.16 2.28 5.88
CA LEU A 35 9.25 0.83 5.88
C LEU A 35 8.18 0.29 6.84
N LEU A 36 7.08 -0.19 6.28
CA LEU A 36 5.90 -0.59 7.06
C LEU A 36 5.85 -2.11 7.20
N ASP A 37 5.81 -2.56 8.46
CA ASP A 37 5.63 -3.97 8.83
C ASP A 37 4.80 -4.05 10.13
N THR A 38 3.47 -3.91 10.00
CA THR A 38 2.55 -3.82 11.13
C THR A 38 1.24 -4.56 10.89
N GLY A 39 0.83 -5.35 11.87
CA GLY A 39 -0.46 -6.03 11.90
C GLY A 39 -1.64 -5.12 12.28
N GLY A 40 -1.38 -3.87 12.64
CA GLY A 40 -2.40 -2.91 13.07
C GLY A 40 -2.08 -2.23 14.39
N VAL A 41 -3.05 -1.54 14.96
CA VAL A 41 -2.90 -0.83 16.24
C VAL A 41 -2.97 -1.77 17.43
N ARG A 42 -2.34 -1.39 18.54
CA ARG A 42 -2.43 -2.10 19.81
C ARG A 42 -3.76 -1.85 20.49
N LEU A 43 -4.56 -2.87 20.62
CA LEU A 43 -5.86 -2.79 21.29
C LEU A 43 -5.73 -2.46 22.78
N GLN A 44 -4.62 -2.84 23.41
CA GLN A 44 -4.34 -2.58 24.83
C GLN A 44 -4.15 -1.10 25.17
N GLU A 45 -3.85 -0.26 24.16
CA GLU A 45 -3.68 1.18 24.32
C GLU A 45 -4.97 1.95 24.01
N ALA A 46 -6.11 1.25 23.91
CA ALA A 46 -7.41 1.81 23.56
C ALA A 46 -7.29 2.74 22.31
N ASN A 47 -7.81 3.94 22.36
CA ASN A 47 -7.82 4.87 21.22
C ASN A 47 -6.48 5.60 20.98
N ALA A 48 -5.45 5.40 21.82
CA ALA A 48 -4.19 6.12 21.66
C ALA A 48 -3.48 5.79 20.34
N GLY A 49 -3.51 4.50 19.92
CA GLY A 49 -2.96 4.10 18.62
C GLY A 49 -3.71 4.68 17.44
N GLU A 50 -5.03 4.75 17.50
CA GLU A 50 -5.88 5.30 16.44
C GLU A 50 -5.74 6.83 16.31
N LEU A 51 -5.65 7.53 17.45
CA LEU A 51 -5.36 8.96 17.46
C LEU A 51 -3.99 9.24 16.82
N ALA A 52 -2.97 8.45 17.17
CA ALA A 52 -1.65 8.57 16.57
C ALA A 52 -1.67 8.33 15.05
N ILE A 53 -2.49 7.39 14.55
CA ILE A 53 -2.69 7.17 13.11
C ILE A 53 -3.28 8.42 12.44
N SER A 54 -4.30 9.03 13.03
CA SER A 54 -4.90 10.28 12.53
C SER A 54 -3.87 11.41 12.42
N GLU A 55 -3.06 11.61 13.44
CA GLU A 55 -2.01 12.64 13.44
C GLU A 55 -0.93 12.36 12.40
N ILE A 56 -0.55 11.07 12.20
CA ILE A 56 0.41 10.67 11.17
C ILE A 56 -0.13 10.95 9.78
N ILE A 57 -1.39 10.61 9.50
CA ILE A 57 -2.03 10.91 8.22
C ILE A 57 -1.98 12.41 7.94
N HIS A 58 -2.34 13.23 8.93
CA HIS A 58 -2.27 14.69 8.79
C HIS A 58 -0.82 15.15 8.51
N ALA A 59 0.17 14.62 9.23
CA ALA A 59 1.57 14.96 9.00
C ALA A 59 2.06 14.52 7.62
N ILE A 60 1.65 13.35 7.11
CA ILE A 60 1.96 12.90 5.74
C ILE A 60 1.41 13.89 4.71
N VAL A 61 0.16 14.31 4.87
CA VAL A 61 -0.46 15.31 3.99
C VAL A 61 0.33 16.61 4.02
N GLN A 62 0.75 17.08 5.20
CA GLN A 62 1.57 18.30 5.32
C GLN A 62 2.95 18.16 4.66
N VAL A 63 3.63 17.01 4.83
CA VAL A 63 4.93 16.72 4.18
C VAL A 63 4.78 16.72 2.66
N ARG A 64 3.75 16.06 2.14
CA ARG A 64 3.43 16.03 0.70
C ARG A 64 3.10 17.42 0.16
N SER A 65 2.32 18.21 0.90
CA SER A 65 2.00 19.60 0.56
C SER A 65 3.24 20.51 0.54
N ALA A 66 4.26 20.19 1.33
CA ALA A 66 5.56 20.88 1.31
C ALA A 66 6.47 20.42 0.13
N GLY A 67 5.97 19.59 -0.77
CA GLY A 67 6.69 19.11 -1.96
C GLY A 67 7.62 17.93 -1.70
N ILE A 68 7.55 17.28 -0.53
CA ILE A 68 8.36 16.12 -0.19
C ILE A 68 7.53 14.85 -0.41
N PRO A 69 7.86 13.98 -1.38
CA PRO A 69 7.16 12.73 -1.58
C PRO A 69 7.37 11.79 -0.39
N VAL A 70 6.30 11.09 -0.01
CA VAL A 70 6.32 10.05 1.02
C VAL A 70 6.02 8.72 0.34
N LEU A 71 6.94 7.75 0.42
CA LEU A 71 6.78 6.43 -0.15
C LEU A 71 6.57 5.39 0.93
N ALA A 72 5.62 4.49 0.73
CA ALA A 72 5.45 3.29 1.55
C ALA A 72 6.14 2.08 0.91
N LEU A 73 6.95 1.36 1.69
CA LEU A 73 7.61 0.12 1.31
C LEU A 73 7.06 -1.00 2.20
N VAL A 74 6.38 -1.97 1.59
CA VAL A 74 5.71 -3.05 2.32
C VAL A 74 6.21 -4.42 1.84
N GLY A 75 6.83 -5.17 2.72
CA GLY A 75 7.42 -6.46 2.35
C GLY A 75 7.77 -7.35 3.56
N GLY A 76 7.43 -6.92 4.76
CA GLY A 76 7.69 -7.64 5.99
C GLY A 76 6.67 -8.75 6.30
N ARG A 77 6.92 -9.46 7.41
CA ARG A 77 6.10 -10.60 7.84
C ARG A 77 4.69 -10.23 8.26
N SER A 78 4.52 -9.05 8.85
CA SER A 78 3.21 -8.58 9.33
C SER A 78 2.39 -7.91 8.23
N GLY A 79 3.04 -7.28 7.24
CA GLY A 79 2.36 -6.51 6.21
C GLY A 79 2.05 -5.07 6.64
N ALA A 80 0.98 -4.49 6.11
CA ALA A 80 0.46 -3.17 6.49
C ALA A 80 -1.06 -3.25 6.63
N PHE A 81 -1.52 -3.46 7.86
CA PHE A 81 -2.94 -3.63 8.18
C PHE A 81 -3.46 -2.55 9.13
N GLY A 82 -4.77 -2.41 9.22
CA GLY A 82 -5.43 -1.43 10.07
C GLY A 82 -4.97 -0.01 9.74
N GLY A 83 -4.60 0.75 10.75
CA GLY A 83 -4.04 2.09 10.59
C GLY A 83 -2.79 2.13 9.71
N GLY A 84 -1.96 1.06 9.72
CA GLY A 84 -0.82 0.91 8.81
C GLY A 84 -1.23 0.84 7.35
N GLY A 85 -2.32 0.15 7.03
CA GLY A 85 -2.90 0.11 5.70
C GLY A 85 -3.40 1.50 5.24
N ILE A 86 -4.04 2.25 6.14
CA ILE A 86 -4.52 3.61 5.86
C ILE A 86 -3.34 4.57 5.63
N ILE A 87 -2.32 4.52 6.49
CA ILE A 87 -1.07 5.29 6.31
C ILE A 87 -0.45 4.99 4.95
N THR A 88 -0.38 3.71 4.56
CA THR A 88 0.13 3.27 3.25
C THR A 88 -0.64 3.95 2.11
N ALA A 89 -1.97 3.96 2.18
CA ALA A 89 -2.81 4.58 1.15
C ALA A 89 -2.66 6.11 1.08
N CYS A 90 -2.22 6.77 2.16
CA CYS A 90 -1.97 8.22 2.19
C CYS A 90 -0.61 8.63 1.62
N CYS A 91 0.28 7.67 1.34
CA CYS A 91 1.59 7.94 0.74
C CYS A 91 1.49 8.36 -0.73
N SER A 92 2.54 9.01 -1.23
CA SER A 92 2.61 9.44 -2.64
C SER A 92 2.73 8.27 -3.60
N ARG A 93 3.45 7.22 -3.19
CA ARG A 93 3.68 5.97 -3.94
C ARG A 93 3.84 4.79 -2.99
N ILE A 94 3.50 3.60 -3.47
CA ILE A 94 3.54 2.36 -2.70
C ILE A 94 4.34 1.30 -3.46
N ILE A 95 5.37 0.76 -2.80
CA ILE A 95 6.19 -0.36 -3.29
C ILE A 95 5.87 -1.58 -2.46
N VAL A 96 5.58 -2.70 -3.11
CA VAL A 96 5.33 -3.98 -2.43
C VAL A 96 6.23 -5.07 -3.00
N SER A 97 6.65 -6.02 -2.15
CA SER A 97 7.27 -7.27 -2.61
C SER A 97 6.30 -8.43 -2.51
N GLN A 98 6.71 -9.59 -3.04
CA GLN A 98 5.94 -10.84 -2.96
C GLN A 98 5.46 -11.20 -1.54
N HIS A 99 6.18 -10.77 -0.51
CA HIS A 99 5.81 -11.00 0.89
C HIS A 99 4.86 -9.94 1.44
N GLY A 100 4.69 -8.82 0.73
CA GLY A 100 3.87 -7.71 1.16
C GLY A 100 2.39 -8.06 1.17
N ARG A 101 1.70 -7.57 2.19
CA ARG A 101 0.24 -7.62 2.31
C ARG A 101 -0.26 -6.26 2.75
N VAL A 102 -1.26 -5.75 2.07
CA VAL A 102 -1.81 -4.42 2.37
C VAL A 102 -3.33 -4.49 2.41
N SER A 103 -3.92 -4.13 3.53
CA SER A 103 -5.37 -4.00 3.68
C SER A 103 -5.72 -3.13 4.88
N VAL A 104 -6.92 -2.58 4.88
CA VAL A 104 -7.47 -1.91 6.08
C VAL A 104 -7.83 -2.95 7.15
N SER A 105 -8.47 -4.06 6.77
CA SER A 105 -8.77 -5.14 7.72
C SER A 105 -7.73 -6.24 7.62
N GLY A 106 -7.22 -6.68 8.77
CA GLY A 106 -6.39 -7.87 8.86
C GLY A 106 -7.18 -9.15 8.57
N PRO A 107 -6.51 -10.27 8.22
CA PRO A 107 -7.21 -11.54 7.93
C PRO A 107 -8.13 -11.99 9.07
N GLU A 108 -7.65 -11.91 10.30
CA GLU A 108 -8.41 -12.32 11.49
C GLU A 108 -9.64 -11.42 11.73
N VAL A 109 -9.57 -10.15 11.38
CA VAL A 109 -10.70 -9.22 11.46
C VAL A 109 -11.74 -9.56 10.39
N ILE A 110 -11.30 -9.92 9.20
CA ILE A 110 -12.21 -10.36 8.11
C ILE A 110 -12.92 -11.62 8.52
N GLU A 111 -12.18 -12.63 9.02
CA GLU A 111 -12.76 -13.90 9.53
C GLU A 111 -13.78 -13.66 10.65
N THR A 112 -13.46 -12.78 11.61
CA THR A 112 -14.38 -12.46 12.72
C THR A 112 -15.69 -11.86 12.21
N ASN A 113 -15.65 -11.05 11.16
CA ASN A 113 -16.84 -10.40 10.62
C ASN A 113 -17.64 -11.27 9.64
N LYS A 114 -16.97 -12.16 8.92
CA LYS A 114 -17.56 -12.96 7.84
C LYS A 114 -17.88 -14.40 8.26
N GLY A 115 -17.16 -14.91 9.24
CA GLY A 115 -17.15 -16.32 9.62
C GLY A 115 -16.08 -17.11 8.87
N VAL A 116 -15.55 -18.14 9.54
CA VAL A 116 -14.50 -19.02 9.00
C VAL A 116 -14.91 -19.73 7.70
N GLU A 117 -16.19 -20.02 7.52
CA GLU A 117 -16.73 -20.65 6.32
C GLU A 117 -16.61 -19.76 5.08
N GLU A 118 -16.69 -18.43 5.24
CA GLU A 118 -16.56 -17.47 4.15
C GLU A 118 -15.10 -16.99 3.97
N PHE A 119 -14.37 -16.86 5.07
CA PHE A 119 -12.99 -16.40 5.07
C PHE A 119 -12.19 -17.02 6.23
N ASP A 120 -11.35 -18.00 5.93
CA ASP A 120 -10.42 -18.60 6.89
C ASP A 120 -9.08 -17.82 6.88
N ALA A 121 -8.77 -17.13 7.97
CA ALA A 121 -7.51 -16.39 8.13
C ALA A 121 -6.26 -17.29 8.14
N LYS A 122 -6.42 -18.60 8.33
CA LYS A 122 -5.34 -19.59 8.27
C LYS A 122 -5.09 -20.10 6.86
N ASP A 123 -6.06 -19.95 5.95
CA ASP A 123 -5.86 -20.25 4.52
C ASP A 123 -4.96 -19.18 3.89
N ARG A 124 -3.67 -19.52 3.80
CA ARG A 124 -2.68 -18.60 3.23
C ARG A 124 -2.99 -18.23 1.79
N ALA A 125 -3.48 -19.16 0.98
CA ALA A 125 -3.79 -18.89 -0.42
C ALA A 125 -4.92 -17.86 -0.53
N LEU A 126 -5.98 -18.00 0.27
CA LEU A 126 -7.07 -17.06 0.36
C LEU A 126 -6.59 -15.68 0.83
N VAL A 127 -5.81 -15.63 1.92
CA VAL A 127 -5.26 -14.38 2.45
C VAL A 127 -4.42 -13.65 1.40
N TRP A 128 -3.54 -14.36 0.67
CA TRP A 128 -2.73 -13.74 -0.39
C TRP A 128 -3.57 -13.30 -1.59
N ARG A 129 -4.62 -14.03 -1.95
CA ARG A 129 -5.56 -13.59 -2.99
C ARG A 129 -6.30 -12.29 -2.63
N VAL A 130 -6.59 -12.06 -1.34
CA VAL A 130 -7.34 -10.87 -0.89
C VAL A 130 -6.41 -9.69 -0.57
N CYS A 131 -5.34 -9.92 0.18
CA CYS A 131 -4.48 -8.86 0.74
C CYS A 131 -3.08 -8.80 0.13
N GLY A 132 -2.69 -9.81 -0.66
CA GLY A 132 -1.33 -9.98 -1.16
C GLY A 132 -0.90 -8.92 -2.18
N ALA A 133 0.41 -8.73 -2.27
CA ALA A 133 1.03 -7.71 -3.12
C ALA A 133 0.65 -7.83 -4.59
N ARG A 134 0.59 -9.06 -5.15
CA ARG A 134 0.21 -9.29 -6.55
C ARG A 134 -1.22 -8.83 -6.82
N THR A 135 -2.14 -9.18 -5.92
CA THR A 135 -3.54 -8.72 -5.99
C THR A 135 -3.62 -7.21 -5.95
N ARG A 136 -2.95 -6.58 -4.98
CA ARG A 136 -2.95 -5.13 -4.83
C ARG A 136 -2.33 -4.42 -6.03
N TYR A 137 -1.24 -4.96 -6.56
CA TYR A 137 -0.59 -4.41 -7.75
C TYR A 137 -1.49 -4.51 -9.00
N LEU A 138 -1.97 -5.69 -9.33
CA LEU A 138 -2.85 -5.90 -10.50
C LEU A 138 -4.15 -5.10 -10.39
N SER A 139 -4.68 -4.95 -9.18
CA SER A 139 -5.85 -4.13 -8.92
C SER A 139 -5.55 -2.62 -8.89
N GLY A 140 -4.29 -2.20 -9.14
CA GLY A 140 -3.90 -0.78 -9.13
C GLY A 140 -3.93 -0.12 -7.75
N GLY A 141 -3.84 -0.91 -6.68
CA GLY A 141 -3.76 -0.44 -5.30
C GLY A 141 -2.33 -0.16 -4.82
N THR A 142 -1.32 -0.51 -5.64
CA THR A 142 0.09 -0.21 -5.40
C THR A 142 0.78 0.18 -6.70
N ASP A 143 1.89 0.93 -6.61
CA ASP A 143 2.55 1.52 -7.78
C ASP A 143 3.66 0.64 -8.37
N ARG A 144 4.32 -0.14 -7.52
CA ARG A 144 5.44 -1.00 -7.95
C ARG A 144 5.45 -2.32 -7.19
N TYR A 145 5.63 -3.41 -7.93
CA TYR A 145 5.93 -4.72 -7.38
C TYR A 145 7.41 -5.05 -7.57
N VAL A 146 8.07 -5.58 -6.53
CA VAL A 146 9.49 -5.98 -6.54
C VAL A 146 9.64 -7.39 -5.98
N LYS A 147 10.76 -8.06 -6.30
CA LYS A 147 11.04 -9.42 -5.80
C LYS A 147 11.30 -9.46 -4.29
N GLY A 148 11.78 -8.37 -3.70
CA GLY A 148 11.90 -8.22 -2.24
C GLY A 148 13.33 -8.13 -1.72
N GLY A 149 14.33 -8.07 -2.60
CA GLY A 149 15.69 -7.69 -2.23
C GLY A 149 15.77 -6.21 -1.86
N ILE A 150 16.71 -5.84 -1.00
CA ILE A 150 16.89 -4.42 -0.59
C ILE A 150 17.23 -3.54 -1.79
N GLU A 151 17.98 -4.07 -2.75
CA GLU A 151 18.34 -3.33 -3.97
C GLU A 151 17.13 -3.10 -4.87
N ASP A 152 16.22 -4.09 -4.97
CA ASP A 152 14.98 -3.94 -5.74
C ASP A 152 14.11 -2.78 -5.19
N TYR A 153 13.99 -2.71 -3.86
CA TYR A 153 13.29 -1.60 -3.21
C TYR A 153 13.99 -0.26 -3.42
N ARG A 154 15.31 -0.24 -3.32
CA ARG A 154 16.12 0.96 -3.50
C ARG A 154 15.97 1.52 -4.92
N GLU A 155 16.11 0.67 -5.94
CA GLU A 155 15.96 1.07 -7.34
C GLU A 155 14.55 1.57 -7.63
N ALA A 156 13.53 0.84 -7.18
CA ALA A 156 12.14 1.26 -7.31
C ALA A 156 11.87 2.60 -6.62
N ALA A 157 12.38 2.79 -5.39
CA ALA A 157 12.21 4.04 -4.65
C ALA A 157 12.88 5.23 -5.36
N ILE A 158 14.09 5.06 -5.89
CA ILE A 158 14.80 6.12 -6.64
C ILE A 158 13.96 6.58 -7.85
N VAL A 159 13.41 5.63 -8.60
CA VAL A 159 12.56 5.95 -9.76
C VAL A 159 11.30 6.66 -9.31
N LEU A 160 10.57 6.10 -8.34
CA LEU A 160 9.28 6.64 -7.90
C LEU A 160 9.39 7.99 -7.19
N VAL A 161 10.48 8.27 -6.48
CA VAL A 161 10.73 9.61 -5.90
C VAL A 161 10.86 10.67 -6.99
N LYS A 162 11.57 10.35 -8.08
CA LYS A 162 11.76 11.31 -9.22
C LYS A 162 10.45 11.61 -9.95
N HIS A 163 9.53 10.64 -9.98
CA HIS A 163 8.25 10.72 -10.71
C HIS A 163 7.04 10.81 -9.77
N ALA A 164 7.24 11.15 -8.49
CA ALA A 164 6.13 11.30 -7.56
C ALA A 164 5.25 12.50 -7.99
N PRO A 165 3.92 12.32 -8.08
CA PRO A 165 3.04 13.40 -8.44
C PRO A 165 3.02 14.46 -7.33
N PRO A 166 2.89 15.75 -7.68
CA PRO A 166 2.70 16.79 -6.69
C PRO A 166 1.38 16.59 -5.93
N PHE A 167 1.37 16.92 -4.66
CA PHE A 167 0.12 16.94 -3.87
C PHE A 167 -0.62 18.26 -4.17
N ALA A 168 -1.43 18.23 -5.21
CA ALA A 168 -2.14 19.40 -5.72
C ALA A 168 -3.54 19.02 -6.21
N LEU A 169 -4.44 19.98 -6.26
CA LEU A 169 -5.84 19.74 -6.65
C LEU A 169 -5.99 19.04 -8.01
N PRO A 170 -5.24 19.40 -9.07
CA PRO A 170 -5.35 18.69 -10.34
C PRO A 170 -5.01 17.20 -10.23
N THR A 171 -3.97 16.85 -9.46
CA THR A 171 -3.54 15.45 -9.23
C THR A 171 -4.61 14.68 -8.46
N LEU A 172 -5.19 15.30 -7.43
CA LEU A 172 -6.27 14.68 -6.63
C LEU A 172 -7.54 14.48 -7.47
N THR A 173 -7.88 15.45 -8.32
CA THR A 173 -9.01 15.35 -9.24
C THR A 173 -8.82 14.23 -10.25
N ALA A 174 -7.62 14.12 -10.84
CA ALA A 174 -7.30 13.04 -11.77
C ALA A 174 -7.38 11.66 -11.09
N GLU A 175 -6.90 11.54 -9.85
CA GLU A 175 -7.01 10.31 -9.08
C GLU A 175 -8.46 9.96 -8.76
N GLN A 176 -9.27 10.93 -8.37
CA GLN A 176 -10.71 10.72 -8.16
C GLN A 176 -11.42 10.23 -9.42
N GLN A 177 -11.11 10.82 -10.58
CA GLN A 177 -11.65 10.39 -11.86
C GLN A 177 -11.24 8.95 -12.20
N ARG A 178 -9.96 8.60 -12.00
CA ARG A 178 -9.44 7.24 -12.17
C ARG A 178 -10.17 6.22 -11.30
N LEU A 179 -10.38 6.54 -10.02
CA LEU A 179 -11.10 5.67 -9.09
C LEU A 179 -12.57 5.52 -9.46
N THR A 180 -13.22 6.59 -9.90
CA THR A 180 -14.60 6.58 -10.40
C THR A 180 -14.74 5.68 -11.63
N GLU A 181 -13.82 5.79 -12.58
CA GLU A 181 -13.83 4.94 -13.78
C GLU A 181 -13.58 3.46 -13.42
N ARG A 182 -12.69 3.19 -12.47
CA ARG A 182 -12.48 1.82 -11.97
C ARG A 182 -13.76 1.24 -11.35
N LEU A 183 -14.42 2.01 -10.50
CA LEU A 183 -15.68 1.59 -9.90
C LEU A 183 -16.75 1.33 -10.97
N ARG A 184 -16.87 2.21 -11.97
CA ARG A 184 -17.80 2.02 -13.10
C ARG A 184 -17.48 0.74 -13.88
N ARG A 185 -16.19 0.43 -14.09
CA ARG A 185 -15.74 -0.73 -14.87
C ARG A 185 -15.83 -2.05 -14.12
N PHE A 186 -15.56 -2.05 -12.81
CA PHE A 186 -15.37 -3.27 -12.04
C PHE A 186 -16.27 -3.38 -10.81
N GLY A 187 -17.19 -2.44 -10.58
CA GLY A 187 -18.00 -2.40 -9.36
C GLY A 187 -19.00 -3.55 -9.24
N ASP A 188 -19.27 -4.26 -10.32
CA ASP A 188 -20.10 -5.46 -10.38
C ASP A 188 -19.32 -6.77 -10.16
N CYS A 189 -17.98 -6.71 -10.14
CA CYS A 189 -17.15 -7.88 -9.88
C CYS A 189 -17.17 -8.26 -8.40
N ARG A 190 -17.27 -9.56 -8.11
CA ARG A 190 -17.34 -10.09 -6.75
C ARG A 190 -15.98 -10.26 -6.09
N ASP A 191 -14.94 -10.53 -6.89
CA ASP A 191 -13.61 -10.82 -6.41
C ASP A 191 -12.50 -10.34 -7.36
N ALA A 192 -11.25 -10.47 -6.92
CA ALA A 192 -10.09 -10.06 -7.70
C ALA A 192 -9.92 -10.87 -9.01
N PRO A 193 -10.10 -12.20 -9.06
CA PRO A 193 -10.09 -12.96 -10.30
C PRO A 193 -11.09 -12.47 -11.34
N GLU A 194 -12.31 -12.08 -10.95
CA GLU A 194 -13.28 -11.48 -11.88
C GLU A 194 -12.78 -10.14 -12.44
N ILE A 195 -12.20 -9.28 -11.58
CA ILE A 195 -11.59 -8.01 -12.02
C ILE A 195 -10.48 -8.29 -13.04
N TRP A 196 -9.59 -9.23 -12.73
CA TRP A 196 -8.46 -9.55 -13.60
C TRP A 196 -8.90 -10.13 -14.94
N ARG A 197 -9.89 -11.02 -14.94
CA ARG A 197 -10.48 -11.58 -16.17
C ARG A 197 -11.07 -10.48 -17.03
N LYS A 198 -11.85 -9.59 -16.43
CA LYS A 198 -12.46 -8.44 -17.09
C LYS A 198 -11.42 -7.42 -17.59
N ALA A 199 -10.26 -7.34 -16.90
CA ALA A 199 -9.12 -6.51 -17.28
C ALA A 199 -8.21 -7.17 -18.35
N GLY A 200 -8.46 -8.42 -18.75
CA GLY A 200 -7.67 -9.15 -19.73
C GLY A 200 -6.37 -9.76 -19.20
N VAL A 201 -6.27 -9.96 -17.88
CA VAL A 201 -5.12 -10.66 -17.27
C VAL A 201 -5.17 -12.14 -17.68
N PRO A 202 -4.11 -12.70 -18.27
CA PRO A 202 -4.08 -14.10 -18.63
C PRO A 202 -4.08 -15.00 -17.38
N GLU A 203 -4.80 -16.11 -17.45
CA GLU A 203 -4.90 -17.13 -16.40
C GLU A 203 -5.08 -16.55 -14.98
N PRO A 204 -6.11 -15.73 -14.72
CA PRO A 204 -6.26 -14.97 -13.47
C PRO A 204 -6.28 -15.86 -12.23
N GLU A 205 -6.74 -17.10 -12.35
CA GLU A 205 -6.81 -18.08 -11.25
C GLU A 205 -5.41 -18.54 -10.81
N ARG A 206 -4.41 -18.43 -11.67
CA ARG A 206 -3.04 -18.88 -11.41
C ARG A 206 -2.11 -17.78 -10.90
N ILE A 207 -2.57 -16.54 -10.78
CA ILE A 207 -1.73 -15.40 -10.37
C ILE A 207 -1.04 -15.63 -9.03
N ALA A 208 -1.69 -16.35 -8.11
CA ALA A 208 -1.09 -16.67 -6.81
C ALA A 208 0.06 -17.68 -6.90
N ASP A 209 0.04 -18.56 -7.90
CA ASP A 209 0.90 -19.74 -7.99
C ASP A 209 2.07 -19.59 -8.98
N ILE A 210 2.04 -18.58 -9.83
CA ILE A 210 3.13 -18.34 -10.81
C ILE A 210 4.40 -17.81 -10.11
N THR A 211 5.54 -17.98 -10.76
CA THR A 211 6.81 -17.43 -10.26
C THR A 211 6.83 -15.89 -10.36
N ASP A 212 7.69 -15.24 -9.58
CA ASP A 212 7.86 -13.77 -9.67
C ASP A 212 8.33 -13.34 -11.06
N ASP A 213 9.18 -14.13 -11.71
CA ASP A 213 9.66 -13.83 -13.07
C ASP A 213 8.50 -13.82 -14.07
N THR A 214 7.61 -14.81 -13.98
CA THR A 214 6.40 -14.88 -14.80
C THR A 214 5.46 -13.71 -14.47
N PHE A 215 5.26 -13.41 -13.18
CA PHE A 215 4.43 -12.29 -12.76
C PHE A 215 4.95 -10.95 -13.27
N LEU A 216 6.26 -10.72 -13.20
CA LEU A 216 6.88 -9.50 -13.71
C LEU A 216 6.75 -9.36 -15.24
N THR A 217 6.64 -10.47 -15.96
CA THR A 217 6.33 -10.44 -17.40
C THR A 217 4.91 -9.92 -17.65
N ILE A 218 3.93 -10.40 -16.89
CA ILE A 218 2.54 -9.92 -16.94
C ILE A 218 2.48 -8.43 -16.60
N GLN A 219 3.18 -8.01 -15.55
CA GLN A 219 3.30 -6.62 -15.15
C GLN A 219 3.81 -5.72 -16.27
N ARG A 220 4.86 -6.16 -17.00
CA ARG A 220 5.44 -5.38 -18.11
C ARG A 220 4.47 -5.18 -19.26
N ILE A 221 3.63 -6.17 -19.56
CA ILE A 221 2.61 -6.07 -20.62
C ILE A 221 1.52 -5.04 -20.24
N GLN A 222 1.18 -4.97 -18.94
CA GLN A 222 0.20 -4.01 -18.41
C GLN A 222 0.81 -2.67 -18.00
N GLY A 223 2.10 -2.65 -17.69
CA GLY A 223 2.85 -1.48 -17.26
C GLY A 223 3.03 -0.40 -18.33
N ALA A 224 2.89 -0.76 -19.61
CA ALA A 224 2.90 0.22 -20.70
C ALA A 224 1.78 1.26 -20.56
N ASP A 225 0.64 0.89 -19.96
CA ASP A 225 -0.47 1.81 -19.69
C ASP A 225 -0.32 2.58 -18.36
N HIS A 226 0.55 2.11 -17.45
CA HIS A 226 0.82 2.77 -16.16
C HIS A 226 1.98 3.76 -16.20
N ASP A 227 2.97 3.54 -17.05
CA ASP A 227 4.14 4.43 -17.21
C ASP A 227 3.85 5.65 -18.12
N ALA A 228 2.68 5.69 -18.75
CA ALA A 228 2.23 6.81 -19.58
C ALA A 228 1.50 7.93 -18.80
N ARG A 229 1.63 7.94 -17.45
CA ARG A 229 0.97 8.95 -16.60
C ARG A 229 1.96 9.68 -15.72
#